data_3d1f6c370c85c65d362cf8cd4e41e548
#
_entry.id   3d1f6c370c85c65d362cf8cd4e41e548
#
_cell.length_a   1.000
_cell.length_b   1.000
_cell.length_c   1.000
_cell.angle_alpha   90.00
_cell.angle_beta   90.00
_cell.angle_gamma   90.00
#
_symmetry.space_group_name_H-M   'P 1'
#
loop_
_entity.id
_entity.type
_entity.pdbx_description
1 polymer ?
#
loop_
_entity_poly.entity_id
_entity_poly.type
_entity_poly.pdbx_seq_one_letter_code
_entity_poly.pdbx_strand_id
1 'polypeptide(L)'
;VASYALLNELLFESEFTDTALIASNIALFRQTMKQSYEQEIYMTQLYRAVSQSDAGFNFYTYATGVDYYHFLSDAQALLESDPEAFAAKMKRIQALLHNGANAVIGFAGNAASIENNRAAADSFLASLPMAEVVPQTYNLPVPASAEGIVINSTVNFNLVYATFEQMGVEGGYSGAMDAMCSLVSDGLLYPLLRDQYGAYGVFHGADEDGMYIISYRDPNVAQTFTVYNYLPMLLQQLQMSLDQETLDGYILSSYSYYALSSGELTGALSVITDIVNGDDPFRRLQWMHELKQLKVEDIMAFAPMYQALL
;
A
#
# COMPACT_ATOMS: atom_id res chain seq x y z
N VAL A 1 -10.74 13.00 28.52
CA VAL A 1 -10.05 14.22 28.97
C VAL A 1 -8.57 13.95 29.22
N ALA A 2 -8.20 12.98 30.07
CA ALA A 2 -6.79 12.67 30.37
C ALA A 2 -5.99 12.28 29.11
N SER A 3 -6.58 11.52 28.17
CA SER A 3 -5.95 11.10 26.92
C SER A 3 -5.60 12.29 26.02
N TYR A 4 -6.48 13.29 25.92
CA TYR A 4 -6.19 14.49 25.14
C TYR A 4 -5.13 15.39 25.78
N ALA A 5 -5.08 15.44 27.11
CA ALA A 5 -4.03 16.17 27.83
C ALA A 5 -2.64 15.52 27.57
N LEU A 6 -2.56 14.18 27.68
CA LEU A 6 -1.35 13.44 27.35
C LEU A 6 -0.95 13.60 25.88
N LEU A 7 -1.92 13.55 24.96
CA LEU A 7 -1.67 13.77 23.54
C LEU A 7 -1.10 15.18 23.30
N ASN A 8 -1.66 16.22 23.96
CA ASN A 8 -1.15 17.56 23.83
C ASN A 8 0.29 17.71 24.34
N GLU A 9 0.63 17.09 25.48
CA GLU A 9 1.98 17.03 26.00
C GLU A 9 2.94 16.36 25.00
N LEU A 10 2.58 15.19 24.47
CA LEU A 10 3.40 14.48 23.46
C LEU A 10 3.59 15.29 22.17
N LEU A 11 2.55 15.97 21.70
CA LEU A 11 2.58 16.70 20.44
C LEU A 11 3.36 18.02 20.55
N PHE A 12 3.34 18.71 21.69
CA PHE A 12 3.88 20.09 21.79
C PHE A 12 5.00 20.27 22.82
N GLU A 13 5.08 19.41 23.84
CA GLU A 13 6.07 19.54 24.89
C GLU A 13 7.26 18.61 24.75
N SER A 14 7.26 17.71 23.75
CA SER A 14 8.38 16.83 23.46
C SER A 14 9.64 17.64 23.15
N GLU A 15 10.73 17.32 23.82
CA GLU A 15 12.05 17.90 23.60
C GLU A 15 12.96 16.88 22.90
N PHE A 16 13.75 17.37 21.94
CA PHE A 16 14.67 16.54 21.16
C PHE A 16 16.13 16.71 21.65
N THR A 17 16.32 16.65 22.97
CA THR A 17 17.61 16.93 23.63
C THR A 17 18.36 15.67 24.07
N ASP A 18 17.66 14.54 24.27
CA ASP A 18 18.29 13.25 24.59
C ASP A 18 18.87 12.61 23.32
N THR A 19 20.07 13.05 22.94
CA THR A 19 20.75 12.59 21.72
C THR A 19 21.07 11.10 21.73
N ALA A 20 21.33 10.51 22.92
CA ALA A 20 21.65 9.10 23.06
C ALA A 20 20.40 8.23 22.80
N LEU A 21 19.26 8.61 23.36
CA LEU A 21 17.99 7.94 23.13
C LEU A 21 17.56 8.07 21.65
N ILE A 22 17.70 9.25 21.05
CA ILE A 22 17.35 9.48 19.65
C ILE A 22 18.24 8.64 18.72
N ALA A 23 19.55 8.62 18.94
CA ALA A 23 20.49 7.82 18.16
C ALA A 23 20.16 6.32 18.26
N SER A 24 19.83 5.82 19.46
CA SER A 24 19.42 4.44 19.68
C SER A 24 18.14 4.10 18.92
N ASN A 25 17.15 4.98 18.93
CA ASN A 25 15.89 4.77 18.19
C ASN A 25 16.12 4.79 16.68
N ILE A 26 16.92 5.70 16.14
CA ILE A 26 17.27 5.72 14.71
C ILE A 26 17.96 4.42 14.31
N ALA A 27 18.94 3.96 15.10
CA ALA A 27 19.66 2.72 14.83
C ALA A 27 18.75 1.50 14.87
N LEU A 28 17.87 1.40 15.88
CA LEU A 28 16.89 0.33 15.99
C LEU A 28 15.92 0.31 14.81
N PHE A 29 15.39 1.46 14.42
CA PHE A 29 14.45 1.57 13.31
C PHE A 29 15.11 1.18 11.98
N ARG A 30 16.32 1.65 11.71
CA ARG A 30 17.10 1.23 10.53
C ARG A 30 17.36 -0.27 10.50
N GLN A 31 17.71 -0.85 11.65
CA GLN A 31 17.92 -2.29 11.75
C GLN A 31 16.63 -3.07 11.44
N THR A 32 15.49 -2.63 11.96
CA THR A 32 14.18 -3.24 11.68
C THR A 32 13.82 -3.14 10.20
N MET A 33 14.01 -1.98 9.56
CA MET A 33 13.79 -1.81 8.13
C MET A 33 14.69 -2.73 7.31
N LYS A 34 15.97 -2.79 7.64
CA LYS A 34 16.92 -3.70 6.95
C LYS A 34 16.50 -5.15 7.04
N GLN A 35 16.10 -5.62 8.22
CA GLN A 35 15.60 -6.98 8.39
C GLN A 35 14.33 -7.25 7.57
N SER A 36 13.41 -6.28 7.53
CA SER A 36 12.20 -6.38 6.71
C SER A 36 12.55 -6.49 5.22
N TYR A 37 13.49 -5.70 4.72
CA TYR A 37 13.94 -5.78 3.32
C TYR A 37 14.62 -7.10 2.99
N GLU A 38 15.41 -7.66 3.90
CA GLU A 38 16.06 -8.96 3.70
C GLU A 38 15.09 -10.14 3.69
N GLN A 39 13.92 -9.98 4.30
CA GLN A 39 12.92 -11.03 4.43
C GLN A 39 11.74 -10.90 3.47
N GLU A 40 11.23 -9.69 3.26
CA GLU A 40 9.95 -9.44 2.61
C GLU A 40 9.91 -8.10 1.85
N ILE A 41 10.89 -7.89 0.96
CA ILE A 41 10.99 -6.62 0.21
C ILE A 41 9.85 -6.38 -0.79
N TYR A 42 9.04 -7.40 -1.09
CA TYR A 42 8.07 -7.36 -2.19
C TYR A 42 7.06 -6.21 -2.09
N MET A 43 6.62 -5.84 -0.89
CA MET A 43 5.72 -4.68 -0.73
C MET A 43 6.43 -3.36 -1.05
N THR A 44 7.70 -3.23 -0.65
CA THR A 44 8.53 -2.07 -1.01
C THR A 44 8.71 -1.97 -2.52
N GLN A 45 8.92 -3.09 -3.21
CA GLN A 45 8.98 -3.13 -4.67
C GLN A 45 7.66 -2.69 -5.31
N LEU A 46 6.52 -3.16 -4.79
CA LEU A 46 5.20 -2.76 -5.30
C LEU A 46 4.99 -1.25 -5.16
N TYR A 47 5.22 -0.69 -3.98
CA TYR A 47 5.07 0.75 -3.76
C TYR A 47 6.02 1.59 -4.63
N ARG A 48 7.25 1.11 -4.87
CA ARG A 48 8.17 1.77 -5.81
C ARG A 48 7.70 1.69 -7.26
N ALA A 49 7.09 0.58 -7.67
CA ALA A 49 6.52 0.46 -9.00
C ALA A 49 5.32 1.40 -9.19
N VAL A 50 4.38 1.43 -8.23
CA VAL A 50 3.23 2.36 -8.24
C VAL A 50 3.69 3.82 -8.23
N SER A 51 4.76 4.14 -7.51
CA SER A 51 5.30 5.51 -7.42
C SER A 51 5.82 6.09 -8.75
N GLN A 52 5.95 5.27 -9.79
CA GLN A 52 6.29 5.75 -11.14
C GLN A 52 5.14 6.51 -11.79
N SER A 53 3.91 6.22 -11.42
CA SER A 53 2.70 6.81 -11.99
C SER A 53 1.88 7.63 -11.00
N ASP A 54 2.07 7.42 -9.69
CA ASP A 54 1.34 8.10 -8.63
C ASP A 54 2.25 8.96 -7.75
N ALA A 55 1.97 10.27 -7.69
CA ALA A 55 2.78 11.22 -6.92
C ALA A 55 2.63 11.04 -5.39
N GLY A 56 1.49 10.55 -4.91
CA GLY A 56 1.25 10.26 -3.51
C GLY A 56 2.06 9.05 -3.06
N PHE A 57 2.07 7.97 -3.86
CA PHE A 57 2.93 6.82 -3.63
C PHE A 57 4.43 7.17 -3.78
N ASN A 58 4.78 8.07 -4.69
CA ASN A 58 6.16 8.55 -4.78
C ASN A 58 6.58 9.25 -3.48
N PHE A 59 5.75 10.13 -2.95
CA PHE A 59 5.98 10.75 -1.63
C PHE A 59 6.04 9.70 -0.52
N TYR A 60 5.11 8.74 -0.51
CA TYR A 60 5.06 7.67 0.49
C TYR A 60 6.35 6.84 0.51
N THR A 61 6.89 6.44 -0.65
CA THR A 61 8.15 5.67 -0.72
C THR A 61 9.36 6.46 -0.23
N TYR A 62 9.38 7.77 -0.43
CA TYR A 62 10.39 8.66 0.16
C TYR A 62 10.25 8.75 1.69
N ALA A 63 9.03 8.76 2.21
CA ALA A 63 8.76 8.89 3.63
C ALA A 63 8.87 7.58 4.42
N THR A 64 8.80 6.42 3.78
CA THR A 64 8.71 5.11 4.47
C THR A 64 9.56 4.01 3.85
N GLY A 65 10.02 4.15 2.61
CA GLY A 65 10.70 3.12 1.83
C GLY A 65 12.22 3.17 1.91
N VAL A 66 12.88 2.70 0.85
CA VAL A 66 14.34 2.60 0.76
C VAL A 66 15.01 3.96 0.86
N ASP A 67 14.42 5.00 0.28
CA ASP A 67 14.95 6.37 0.35
C ASP A 67 14.92 6.88 1.80
N TYR A 68 13.87 6.57 2.56
CA TYR A 68 13.80 6.88 3.98
C TYR A 68 14.86 6.13 4.80
N TYR A 69 15.12 4.88 4.48
CA TYR A 69 16.20 4.11 5.12
C TYR A 69 17.57 4.79 4.95
N HIS A 70 17.85 5.32 3.77
CA HIS A 70 19.08 6.09 3.51
C HIS A 70 19.04 7.44 4.23
N PHE A 71 17.92 8.16 4.19
CA PHE A 71 17.74 9.41 4.92
C PHE A 71 18.01 9.26 6.42
N LEU A 72 17.65 8.15 7.05
CA LEU A 72 17.95 7.91 8.46
C LEU A 72 19.45 7.86 8.76
N SER A 73 20.30 7.51 7.79
CA SER A 73 21.75 7.60 7.92
C SER A 73 22.21 9.05 7.98
N ASP A 74 21.64 9.89 7.13
CA ASP A 74 21.95 11.32 7.10
C ASP A 74 21.44 12.02 8.36
N ALA A 75 20.26 11.61 8.84
CA ALA A 75 19.70 12.10 10.10
C ALA A 75 20.58 11.75 11.31
N GLN A 76 21.11 10.52 11.34
CA GLN A 76 22.05 10.09 12.37
C GLN A 76 23.36 10.90 12.31
N ALA A 77 23.93 11.08 11.12
CA ALA A 77 25.14 11.87 10.92
C ALA A 77 24.95 13.33 11.34
N LEU A 78 23.78 13.92 11.07
CA LEU A 78 23.44 15.26 11.54
C LEU A 78 23.32 15.30 13.06
N LEU A 79 22.67 14.31 13.69
CA LEU A 79 22.54 14.23 15.15
C LEU A 79 23.91 14.16 15.84
N GLU A 80 24.86 13.42 15.26
CA GLU A 80 26.23 13.27 15.79
C GLU A 80 27.10 14.53 15.59
N SER A 81 26.95 15.19 14.42
CA SER A 81 27.80 16.36 14.10
C SER A 81 27.25 17.69 14.61
N ASP A 82 25.90 17.84 14.64
CA ASP A 82 25.24 19.07 15.08
C ASP A 82 23.88 18.75 15.72
N PRO A 83 23.86 18.33 17.00
CA PRO A 83 22.63 18.00 17.72
C PRO A 83 21.64 19.16 17.81
N GLU A 84 22.11 20.38 17.85
CA GLU A 84 21.26 21.58 17.96
C GLU A 84 20.50 21.80 16.63
N ALA A 85 21.17 21.67 15.49
CA ALA A 85 20.54 21.72 14.17
C ALA A 85 19.55 20.58 13.98
N PHE A 86 19.87 19.37 14.46
CA PHE A 86 18.92 18.24 14.45
C PHE A 86 17.66 18.58 15.25
N ALA A 87 17.80 19.01 16.50
CA ALA A 87 16.68 19.37 17.38
C ALA A 87 15.82 20.50 16.78
N ALA A 88 16.44 21.51 16.17
CA ALA A 88 15.74 22.58 15.48
C ALA A 88 14.90 22.09 14.31
N LYS A 89 15.42 21.14 13.50
CA LYS A 89 14.65 20.49 12.43
C LYS A 89 13.47 19.70 12.98
N MET A 90 13.66 18.92 14.04
CA MET A 90 12.58 18.16 14.68
C MET A 90 11.49 19.07 15.23
N LYS A 91 11.84 20.17 15.90
CA LYS A 91 10.88 21.19 16.35
C LYS A 91 10.10 21.82 15.20
N ARG A 92 10.76 22.09 14.07
CA ARG A 92 10.10 22.61 12.88
C ARG A 92 9.10 21.61 12.32
N ILE A 93 9.47 20.32 12.22
CA ILE A 93 8.56 19.24 11.76
C ILE A 93 7.38 19.14 12.72
N GLN A 94 7.62 19.12 14.03
CA GLN A 94 6.57 19.11 15.06
C GLN A 94 5.56 20.24 14.85
N ALA A 95 6.03 21.46 14.63
CA ALA A 95 5.17 22.63 14.42
C ALA A 95 4.37 22.57 13.10
N LEU A 96 4.92 21.97 12.04
CA LEU A 96 4.24 21.83 10.76
C LEU A 96 3.16 20.75 10.79
N LEU A 97 3.43 19.62 11.45
CA LEU A 97 2.51 18.49 11.50
C LEU A 97 1.33 18.75 12.45
N HIS A 98 1.58 19.38 13.58
CA HIS A 98 0.58 19.58 14.64
C HIS A 98 -0.18 20.90 14.44
N ASN A 99 -0.91 20.96 13.32
CA ASN A 99 -1.69 22.13 12.90
C ASN A 99 -3.16 21.79 12.87
N GLY A 100 -3.99 22.54 13.57
CA GLY A 100 -5.43 22.35 13.66
C GLY A 100 -6.14 22.43 12.29
N ALA A 101 -5.56 23.15 11.33
CA ALA A 101 -6.10 23.23 9.97
C ALA A 101 -6.06 21.87 9.21
N ASN A 102 -5.17 20.96 9.63
CA ASN A 102 -5.03 19.61 9.07
C ASN A 102 -5.57 18.51 10.00
N ALA A 103 -6.12 18.88 11.16
CA ALA A 103 -6.52 17.89 12.14
C ALA A 103 -7.95 17.41 11.88
N VAL A 104 -8.12 16.09 11.83
CA VAL A 104 -9.43 15.42 11.76
C VAL A 104 -9.52 14.42 12.91
N ILE A 105 -10.64 14.44 13.62
CA ILE A 105 -10.94 13.47 14.68
C ILE A 105 -12.17 12.68 14.27
N GLY A 106 -12.03 11.38 14.09
CA GLY A 106 -13.13 10.46 13.85
C GLY A 106 -13.51 9.70 15.13
N PHE A 107 -14.82 9.52 15.34
CA PHE A 107 -15.35 8.74 16.44
C PHE A 107 -16.13 7.54 15.94
N ALA A 108 -15.85 6.39 16.53
CA ALA A 108 -16.67 5.19 16.40
C ALA A 108 -17.08 4.69 17.77
N GLY A 109 -18.37 4.44 17.95
CA GLY A 109 -18.91 3.95 19.21
C GLY A 109 -20.43 4.13 19.29
N ASN A 110 -20.99 3.82 20.45
CA ASN A 110 -22.39 4.12 20.67
C ASN A 110 -22.62 5.64 20.87
N ALA A 111 -23.86 6.10 20.65
CA ALA A 111 -24.21 7.51 20.69
C ALA A 111 -23.80 8.21 22.01
N ALA A 112 -23.94 7.53 23.16
CA ALA A 112 -23.58 8.11 24.46
C ALA A 112 -22.05 8.30 24.58
N SER A 113 -21.25 7.35 24.09
CA SER A 113 -19.78 7.45 24.09
C SER A 113 -19.29 8.57 23.15
N ILE A 114 -19.89 8.70 21.99
CA ILE A 114 -19.57 9.77 21.04
C ILE A 114 -19.89 11.13 21.68
N GLU A 115 -21.08 11.31 22.22
CA GLU A 115 -21.50 12.57 22.83
C GLU A 115 -20.63 12.96 24.04
N ASN A 116 -20.29 11.99 24.90
CA ASN A 116 -19.43 12.22 26.07
C ASN A 116 -17.99 12.65 25.70
N ASN A 117 -17.50 12.27 24.52
CA ASN A 117 -16.15 12.62 24.07
C ASN A 117 -16.12 13.88 23.18
N ARG A 118 -17.25 14.28 22.61
CA ARG A 118 -17.34 15.42 21.67
C ARG A 118 -16.75 16.69 22.26
N ALA A 119 -17.20 17.13 23.42
CA ALA A 119 -16.72 18.37 24.05
C ALA A 119 -15.22 18.34 24.35
N ALA A 120 -14.67 17.19 24.71
CA ALA A 120 -13.24 17.03 24.95
C ALA A 120 -12.43 17.10 23.65
N ALA A 121 -12.95 16.51 22.57
CA ALA A 121 -12.34 16.58 21.24
C ALA A 121 -12.39 18.00 20.67
N ASP A 122 -13.54 18.67 20.78
CA ASP A 122 -13.69 20.07 20.34
C ASP A 122 -12.73 20.99 21.09
N SER A 123 -12.59 20.78 22.41
CA SER A 123 -11.62 21.54 23.21
C SER A 123 -10.18 21.26 22.82
N PHE A 124 -9.84 20.01 22.49
CA PHE A 124 -8.52 19.64 22.00
C PHE A 124 -8.24 20.28 20.64
N LEU A 125 -9.16 20.16 19.66
CA LEU A 125 -9.02 20.81 18.35
C LEU A 125 -8.85 22.32 18.47
N ALA A 126 -9.62 22.96 19.35
CA ALA A 126 -9.52 24.39 19.60
C ALA A 126 -8.19 24.82 20.27
N SER A 127 -7.49 23.88 20.91
CA SER A 127 -6.16 24.15 21.52
C SER A 127 -5.00 24.01 20.52
N LEU A 128 -5.24 23.41 19.35
CA LEU A 128 -4.19 23.25 18.34
C LEU A 128 -3.84 24.60 17.71
N PRO A 129 -2.57 24.85 17.43
CA PRO A 129 -2.16 25.99 16.63
C PRO A 129 -2.87 25.99 15.28
N MET A 130 -3.35 27.17 14.86
CA MET A 130 -3.95 27.36 13.55
C MET A 130 -2.99 28.16 12.68
N ALA A 131 -2.42 27.51 11.68
CA ALA A 131 -1.58 28.16 10.68
C ALA A 131 -2.13 27.91 9.27
N GLU A 132 -1.89 28.84 8.38
CA GLU A 132 -2.23 28.65 6.98
C GLU A 132 -1.48 27.44 6.41
N VAL A 133 -2.23 26.52 5.80
CA VAL A 133 -1.66 25.36 5.09
C VAL A 133 -1.35 25.81 3.68
N VAL A 134 -0.06 25.99 3.38
CA VAL A 134 0.41 26.28 2.03
C VAL A 134 0.78 24.97 1.37
N PRO A 135 0.02 24.51 0.35
CA PRO A 135 0.35 23.32 -0.40
C PRO A 135 1.77 23.42 -0.98
N GLN A 136 2.57 22.40 -0.78
CA GLN A 136 3.92 22.31 -1.32
C GLN A 136 3.95 21.31 -2.46
N THR A 137 4.59 21.66 -3.55
CA THR A 137 4.89 20.73 -4.64
C THR A 137 6.30 20.19 -4.45
N TYR A 138 6.41 18.88 -4.36
CA TYR A 138 7.69 18.19 -4.23
C TYR A 138 8.05 17.57 -5.58
N ASN A 139 9.21 17.93 -6.13
CA ASN A 139 9.79 17.29 -7.31
C ASN A 139 10.69 16.14 -6.83
N LEU A 140 10.06 15.06 -6.39
CA LEU A 140 10.79 13.86 -5.99
C LEU A 140 11.22 13.08 -7.23
N PRO A 141 12.44 12.52 -7.25
CA PRO A 141 12.87 11.64 -8.34
C PRO A 141 11.89 10.45 -8.48
N VAL A 142 11.53 10.14 -9.71
CA VAL A 142 10.69 8.97 -10.01
C VAL A 142 11.60 7.76 -10.20
N PRO A 143 11.29 6.59 -9.60
CA PRO A 143 12.06 5.38 -9.82
C PRO A 143 12.14 4.99 -11.30
N ALA A 144 13.20 4.29 -11.69
CA ALA A 144 13.34 3.77 -13.05
C ALA A 144 12.28 2.72 -13.35
N SER A 145 11.84 2.61 -14.61
CA SER A 145 10.86 1.62 -15.06
C SER A 145 11.34 0.17 -14.88
N ALA A 146 12.65 -0.05 -14.88
CA ALA A 146 13.27 -1.32 -14.51
C ALA A 146 14.29 -1.06 -13.40
N GLU A 147 14.06 -1.62 -12.24
CA GLU A 147 14.90 -1.45 -11.06
C GLU A 147 15.23 -2.79 -10.41
N GLY A 148 16.45 -2.92 -9.90
CA GLY A 148 16.89 -4.05 -9.10
C GLY A 148 17.43 -3.58 -7.76
N ILE A 149 16.87 -4.09 -6.67
CA ILE A 149 17.35 -3.82 -5.31
C ILE A 149 18.11 -5.04 -4.82
N VAL A 150 19.40 -4.85 -4.51
CA VAL A 150 20.27 -5.93 -4.00
C VAL A 150 20.10 -6.03 -2.50
N ILE A 151 19.68 -7.20 -2.04
CA ILE A 151 19.54 -7.56 -0.63
C ILE A 151 20.40 -8.78 -0.30
N ASN A 152 20.69 -8.98 0.99
CA ASN A 152 21.41 -10.16 1.46
C ASN A 152 20.44 -11.35 1.56
N SER A 153 20.11 -11.96 0.43
CA SER A 153 19.18 -13.09 0.35
C SER A 153 19.64 -14.10 -0.70
N THR A 154 19.26 -15.36 -0.54
CA THR A 154 19.47 -16.44 -1.52
C THR A 154 18.28 -16.63 -2.45
N VAL A 155 17.21 -15.87 -2.27
CA VAL A 155 15.99 -15.91 -3.07
C VAL A 155 15.67 -14.53 -3.62
N ASN A 156 14.88 -14.48 -4.68
CA ASN A 156 14.47 -13.25 -5.33
C ASN A 156 12.97 -12.98 -5.09
N PHE A 157 12.60 -11.74 -5.34
CA PHE A 157 11.22 -11.27 -5.42
C PHE A 157 11.10 -10.56 -6.75
N ASN A 158 10.28 -11.07 -7.65
CA ASN A 158 10.17 -10.53 -9.01
C ASN A 158 8.78 -9.92 -9.18
N LEU A 159 8.73 -8.65 -9.54
CA LEU A 159 7.50 -7.88 -9.66
C LEU A 159 7.36 -7.33 -11.08
N VAL A 160 6.14 -7.40 -11.61
CA VAL A 160 5.67 -6.59 -12.73
C VAL A 160 4.44 -5.81 -12.27
N TYR A 161 4.33 -4.56 -12.69
CA TYR A 161 3.21 -3.67 -12.43
C TYR A 161 2.98 -2.78 -13.65
N ALA A 162 1.72 -2.53 -13.99
CA ALA A 162 1.34 -1.49 -14.94
C ALA A 162 0.02 -0.85 -14.51
N THR A 163 -0.13 0.44 -14.80
CA THR A 163 -1.41 1.14 -14.61
C THR A 163 -2.41 0.72 -15.68
N PHE A 164 -3.70 0.90 -15.39
CA PHE A 164 -4.75 0.65 -16.37
C PHE A 164 -4.60 1.54 -17.62
N GLU A 165 -4.11 2.78 -17.44
CA GLU A 165 -3.79 3.67 -18.56
C GLU A 165 -2.68 3.08 -19.44
N GLN A 166 -1.59 2.60 -18.86
CA GLN A 166 -0.48 1.95 -19.59
C GLN A 166 -0.94 0.69 -20.31
N MET A 167 -1.87 -0.06 -19.73
CA MET A 167 -2.45 -1.26 -20.34
C MET A 167 -3.56 -0.96 -21.37
N GLY A 168 -3.95 0.30 -21.53
CA GLY A 168 -5.01 0.71 -22.46
C GLY A 168 -6.41 0.25 -22.01
N VAL A 169 -6.64 0.09 -20.72
CA VAL A 169 -7.92 -0.34 -20.15
C VAL A 169 -8.80 0.88 -19.92
N GLU A 170 -9.81 1.04 -20.76
CA GLU A 170 -10.83 2.08 -20.58
C GLU A 170 -11.70 1.77 -19.35
N GLY A 171 -11.95 2.77 -18.52
CA GLY A 171 -12.78 2.65 -17.32
C GLY A 171 -12.03 2.22 -16.05
N GLY A 172 -10.76 1.84 -16.16
CA GLY A 172 -9.93 1.52 -14.99
C GLY A 172 -10.29 0.19 -14.31
N TYR A 173 -10.22 0.15 -13.00
CA TYR A 173 -10.51 -1.04 -12.19
C TYR A 173 -11.99 -1.47 -12.27
N SER A 174 -12.19 -2.78 -12.32
CA SER A 174 -13.49 -3.43 -12.19
C SER A 174 -13.44 -4.55 -11.15
N GLY A 175 -14.50 -4.72 -10.37
CA GLY A 175 -14.61 -5.80 -9.39
C GLY A 175 -14.43 -7.21 -9.98
N ALA A 176 -14.64 -7.39 -11.28
CA ALA A 176 -14.36 -8.65 -11.97
C ALA A 176 -12.86 -9.01 -11.94
N MET A 177 -11.96 -8.01 -11.81
CA MET A 177 -10.51 -8.23 -11.76
C MET A 177 -10.08 -9.04 -10.54
N ASP A 178 -10.78 -8.95 -9.41
CA ASP A 178 -10.44 -9.73 -8.21
C ASP A 178 -10.59 -11.24 -8.46
N ALA A 179 -11.69 -11.64 -9.08
CA ALA A 179 -11.89 -13.05 -9.44
C ALA A 179 -10.89 -13.49 -10.52
N MET A 180 -10.57 -12.60 -11.47
CA MET A 180 -9.56 -12.87 -12.50
C MET A 180 -8.16 -13.02 -11.91
N CYS A 181 -7.75 -12.13 -11.02
CA CYS A 181 -6.46 -12.22 -10.33
C CYS A 181 -6.35 -13.53 -9.53
N SER A 182 -7.41 -13.89 -8.81
CA SER A 182 -7.46 -15.15 -8.06
C SER A 182 -7.41 -16.37 -8.98
N LEU A 183 -8.20 -16.38 -10.07
CA LEU A 183 -8.21 -17.44 -11.05
C LEU A 183 -6.83 -17.64 -11.71
N VAL A 184 -6.17 -16.56 -12.12
CA VAL A 184 -4.85 -16.62 -12.75
C VAL A 184 -3.78 -17.01 -11.73
N SER A 185 -3.86 -16.50 -10.51
CA SER A 185 -2.95 -16.88 -9.43
C SER A 185 -3.02 -18.37 -9.16
N ASP A 186 -4.19 -18.91 -8.86
CA ASP A 186 -4.36 -20.30 -8.42
C ASP A 186 -4.36 -21.30 -9.59
N GLY A 187 -4.94 -20.91 -10.72
CA GLY A 187 -5.08 -21.79 -11.89
C GLY A 187 -3.85 -21.85 -12.78
N LEU A 188 -2.99 -20.83 -12.78
CA LEU A 188 -1.83 -20.74 -13.67
C LEU A 188 -0.52 -20.49 -12.95
N LEU A 189 -0.42 -19.39 -12.20
CA LEU A 189 0.87 -18.93 -11.66
C LEU A 189 1.36 -19.85 -10.55
N TYR A 190 0.51 -20.24 -9.62
CA TYR A 190 0.89 -21.07 -8.49
C TYR A 190 1.37 -22.47 -8.94
N PRO A 191 0.64 -23.23 -9.80
CA PRO A 191 1.13 -24.52 -10.31
C PRO A 191 2.46 -24.42 -11.07
N LEU A 192 2.65 -23.33 -11.83
CA LEU A 192 3.89 -23.17 -12.61
C LEU A 192 5.05 -22.67 -11.74
N LEU A 193 4.87 -21.54 -11.06
CA LEU A 193 5.99 -20.89 -10.36
C LEU A 193 6.35 -21.59 -9.05
N ARG A 194 5.35 -22.07 -8.29
CA ARG A 194 5.60 -22.76 -7.04
C ARG A 194 5.89 -24.25 -7.26
N ASP A 195 4.95 -24.98 -7.86
CA ASP A 195 5.04 -26.44 -7.88
C ASP A 195 6.09 -26.96 -8.86
N GLN A 196 6.30 -26.26 -9.99
CA GLN A 196 7.30 -26.67 -10.98
C GLN A 196 8.66 -25.96 -10.80
N TYR A 197 8.66 -24.65 -10.48
CA TYR A 197 9.89 -23.85 -10.47
C TYR A 197 10.39 -23.45 -9.09
N GLY A 198 9.66 -23.80 -8.02
CA GLY A 198 10.13 -23.74 -6.66
C GLY A 198 10.03 -22.37 -5.98
N ALA A 199 9.30 -21.41 -6.53
CA ALA A 199 8.94 -20.20 -5.80
C ALA A 199 8.10 -20.57 -4.57
N TYR A 200 8.25 -19.84 -3.47
CA TYR A 200 7.46 -20.12 -2.28
C TYR A 200 5.98 -19.73 -2.44
N GLY A 201 5.72 -18.69 -3.20
CA GLY A 201 4.37 -18.22 -3.49
C GLY A 201 4.31 -17.23 -4.65
N VAL A 202 3.10 -16.85 -4.98
CA VAL A 202 2.79 -15.83 -5.99
C VAL A 202 1.70 -14.95 -5.43
N PHE A 203 1.82 -13.64 -5.64
CA PHE A 203 0.76 -12.67 -5.38
C PHE A 203 0.37 -12.01 -6.69
N HIS A 204 -0.89 -11.97 -6.96
CA HIS A 204 -1.46 -11.30 -8.12
C HIS A 204 -2.68 -10.51 -7.67
N GLY A 205 -2.73 -9.25 -8.03
CA GLY A 205 -3.82 -8.38 -7.63
C GLY A 205 -3.95 -7.16 -8.53
N ALA A 206 -5.06 -6.51 -8.38
CA ALA A 206 -5.37 -5.22 -8.98
C ALA A 206 -5.97 -4.31 -7.92
N ASP A 207 -5.75 -3.01 -8.08
CA ASP A 207 -6.36 -1.94 -7.30
C ASP A 207 -6.92 -0.87 -8.25
N GLU A 208 -7.28 0.28 -7.75
CA GLU A 208 -7.85 1.35 -8.58
C GLU A 208 -6.88 1.89 -9.63
N ASP A 209 -5.59 1.79 -9.40
CA ASP A 209 -4.56 2.39 -10.25
C ASP A 209 -4.02 1.41 -11.30
N GLY A 210 -3.90 0.12 -10.95
CA GLY A 210 -3.26 -0.83 -11.85
C GLY A 210 -3.29 -2.28 -11.38
N MET A 211 -2.46 -3.10 -12.01
CA MET A 211 -2.37 -4.52 -11.77
C MET A 211 -0.92 -4.95 -11.56
N TYR A 212 -0.70 -5.93 -10.70
CA TYR A 212 0.62 -6.45 -10.40
C TYR A 212 0.67 -7.97 -10.32
N ILE A 213 1.85 -8.54 -10.56
CA ILE A 213 2.20 -9.93 -10.26
C ILE A 213 3.53 -9.93 -9.54
N ILE A 214 3.62 -10.68 -8.45
CA ILE A 214 4.85 -10.83 -7.65
C ILE A 214 5.12 -12.31 -7.45
N SER A 215 6.34 -12.78 -7.81
CA SER A 215 6.83 -14.05 -7.33
C SER A 215 7.56 -13.85 -6.00
N TYR A 216 7.27 -14.71 -5.03
CA TYR A 216 7.73 -14.59 -3.66
C TYR A 216 8.72 -15.68 -3.31
N ARG A 217 9.91 -15.27 -2.83
CA ARG A 217 11.04 -16.17 -2.51
C ARG A 217 11.34 -17.13 -3.66
N ASP A 218 11.59 -16.57 -4.81
CA ASP A 218 11.76 -17.25 -6.09
C ASP A 218 13.23 -17.54 -6.35
N PRO A 219 13.61 -18.79 -6.63
CA PRO A 219 14.99 -19.13 -7.00
C PRO A 219 15.32 -18.81 -8.47
N ASN A 220 14.32 -18.54 -9.34
CA ASN A 220 14.47 -18.58 -10.81
C ASN A 220 13.93 -17.35 -11.55
N VAL A 221 14.60 -16.22 -11.46
CA VAL A 221 14.16 -14.94 -12.09
C VAL A 221 13.79 -15.10 -13.58
N ALA A 222 14.69 -15.67 -14.38
CA ALA A 222 14.49 -15.77 -15.84
C ALA A 222 13.29 -16.66 -16.19
N GLN A 223 13.09 -17.75 -15.45
CA GLN A 223 11.98 -18.66 -15.66
C GLN A 223 10.64 -18.01 -15.31
N THR A 224 10.61 -17.22 -14.25
CA THR A 224 9.44 -16.47 -13.81
C THR A 224 8.98 -15.48 -14.88
N PHE A 225 9.88 -14.67 -15.41
CA PHE A 225 9.53 -13.75 -16.50
C PHE A 225 9.14 -14.49 -17.79
N THR A 226 9.67 -15.69 -18.03
CA THR A 226 9.21 -16.55 -19.14
C THR A 226 7.75 -16.96 -18.92
N VAL A 227 7.36 -17.39 -17.72
CA VAL A 227 5.97 -17.71 -17.39
C VAL A 227 5.06 -16.50 -17.58
N TYR A 228 5.46 -15.33 -17.07
CA TYR A 228 4.67 -14.11 -17.25
C TYR A 228 4.42 -13.81 -18.73
N ASN A 229 5.43 -13.88 -19.58
CA ASN A 229 5.30 -13.65 -21.03
C ASN A 229 4.34 -14.62 -21.74
N TYR A 230 4.11 -15.79 -21.17
CA TYR A 230 3.17 -16.77 -21.73
C TYR A 230 1.74 -16.67 -21.17
N LEU A 231 1.47 -15.78 -20.20
CA LEU A 231 0.16 -15.65 -19.56
C LEU A 231 -1.02 -15.50 -20.54
N PRO A 232 -0.96 -14.67 -21.60
CA PRO A 232 -2.08 -14.57 -22.54
C PRO A 232 -2.44 -15.89 -23.20
N MET A 233 -1.41 -16.70 -23.57
CA MET A 233 -1.62 -18.03 -24.16
C MET A 233 -2.14 -19.03 -23.12
N LEU A 234 -1.59 -18.99 -21.90
CA LEU A 234 -2.02 -19.87 -20.81
C LEU A 234 -3.46 -19.57 -20.39
N LEU A 235 -3.87 -18.30 -20.40
CA LEU A 235 -5.23 -17.88 -20.12
C LEU A 235 -6.22 -18.45 -21.17
N GLN A 236 -5.83 -18.45 -22.43
CA GLN A 236 -6.63 -19.09 -23.48
C GLN A 236 -6.82 -20.60 -23.25
N GLN A 237 -5.77 -21.30 -22.83
CA GLN A 237 -5.84 -22.71 -22.49
C GLN A 237 -6.73 -22.97 -21.27
N LEU A 238 -6.59 -22.13 -20.24
CA LEU A 238 -7.40 -22.20 -19.03
C LEU A 238 -8.90 -22.04 -19.37
N GLN A 239 -9.26 -21.03 -20.16
CA GLN A 239 -10.65 -20.79 -20.54
C GLN A 239 -11.30 -22.00 -21.24
N MET A 240 -10.55 -22.74 -22.10
CA MET A 240 -11.09 -23.89 -22.79
C MET A 240 -11.50 -25.04 -21.84
N SER A 241 -10.96 -25.10 -20.65
CA SER A 241 -11.24 -26.13 -19.64
C SER A 241 -12.05 -25.62 -18.44
N LEU A 242 -12.22 -24.30 -18.34
CA LEU A 242 -12.93 -23.67 -17.24
C LEU A 242 -14.45 -23.77 -17.44
N ASP A 243 -15.15 -24.28 -16.45
CA ASP A 243 -16.60 -24.20 -16.39
C ASP A 243 -17.07 -23.04 -15.49
N GLN A 244 -18.35 -22.68 -15.63
CA GLN A 244 -18.90 -21.55 -14.85
C GLN A 244 -18.96 -21.88 -13.36
N GLU A 245 -19.15 -23.13 -12.95
CA GLU A 245 -19.20 -23.52 -11.54
C GLU A 245 -17.85 -23.26 -10.86
N THR A 246 -16.74 -23.57 -11.52
CA THR A 246 -15.40 -23.26 -11.05
C THR A 246 -15.17 -21.75 -10.97
N LEU A 247 -15.55 -21.00 -11.99
CA LEU A 247 -15.46 -19.53 -11.99
C LEU A 247 -16.32 -18.90 -10.88
N ASP A 248 -17.53 -19.42 -10.66
CA ASP A 248 -18.42 -18.97 -9.59
C ASP A 248 -17.79 -19.17 -8.20
N GLY A 249 -16.92 -20.17 -8.03
CA GLY A 249 -16.11 -20.37 -6.82
C GLY A 249 -15.17 -19.20 -6.58
N TYR A 250 -14.46 -18.71 -7.59
CA TYR A 250 -13.59 -17.52 -7.50
C TYR A 250 -14.40 -16.24 -7.28
N ILE A 251 -15.53 -16.10 -7.98
CA ILE A 251 -16.46 -14.98 -7.77
C ILE A 251 -16.95 -14.95 -6.32
N LEU A 252 -17.38 -16.09 -5.78
CA LEU A 252 -17.85 -16.18 -4.39
C LEU A 252 -16.74 -15.86 -3.38
N SER A 253 -15.54 -16.36 -3.62
CA SER A 253 -14.37 -16.06 -2.78
C SER A 253 -14.09 -14.56 -2.73
N SER A 254 -13.98 -13.92 -3.88
CA SER A 254 -13.75 -12.48 -3.99
C SER A 254 -14.92 -11.66 -3.41
N TYR A 255 -16.15 -12.09 -3.68
CA TYR A 255 -17.35 -11.45 -3.11
C TYR A 255 -17.36 -11.52 -1.58
N SER A 256 -16.95 -12.66 -1.00
CA SER A 256 -16.90 -12.83 0.45
C SER A 256 -15.92 -11.83 1.09
N TYR A 257 -14.85 -11.49 0.41
CA TYR A 257 -13.88 -10.48 0.88
C TYR A 257 -14.53 -9.09 1.02
N TYR A 258 -15.37 -8.70 0.06
CA TYR A 258 -16.15 -7.46 0.16
C TYR A 258 -17.23 -7.52 1.24
N ALA A 259 -17.85 -8.70 1.42
CA ALA A 259 -18.98 -8.89 2.32
C ALA A 259 -18.56 -9.14 3.78
N LEU A 260 -17.28 -9.46 4.03
CA LEU A 260 -16.78 -9.67 5.37
C LEU A 260 -16.97 -8.41 6.21
N SER A 261 -17.67 -8.55 7.33
CA SER A 261 -17.76 -7.52 8.34
C SER A 261 -16.37 -7.33 8.96
N SER A 262 -15.72 -6.22 8.65
CA SER A 262 -14.60 -5.76 9.47
C SER A 262 -15.11 -5.53 10.90
N GLY A 263 -14.32 -5.83 11.91
CA GLY A 263 -14.68 -5.51 13.30
C GLY A 263 -15.03 -4.02 13.42
N GLU A 264 -15.83 -3.67 14.42
CA GLU A 264 -16.37 -2.30 14.59
C GLU A 264 -15.30 -1.20 14.46
N LEU A 265 -14.13 -1.40 15.07
CA LEU A 265 -13.03 -0.42 14.99
C LEU A 265 -12.45 -0.32 13.57
N THR A 266 -12.17 -1.44 12.93
CA THR A 266 -11.60 -1.47 11.57
C THR A 266 -12.57 -0.88 10.56
N GLY A 267 -13.86 -1.21 10.66
CA GLY A 267 -14.90 -0.63 9.82
C GLY A 267 -15.03 0.89 10.00
N ALA A 268 -14.94 1.36 11.24
CA ALA A 268 -14.96 2.78 11.52
C ALA A 268 -13.74 3.53 10.96
N LEU A 269 -12.54 2.96 11.10
CA LEU A 269 -11.32 3.54 10.54
C LEU A 269 -11.40 3.61 9.01
N SER A 270 -11.90 2.55 8.35
CA SER A 270 -12.11 2.56 6.91
C SER A 270 -13.04 3.70 6.48
N VAL A 271 -14.20 3.84 7.12
CA VAL A 271 -15.16 4.92 6.80
C VAL A 271 -14.55 6.31 7.02
N ILE A 272 -13.76 6.49 8.08
CA ILE A 272 -13.09 7.77 8.34
C ILE A 272 -12.06 8.06 7.24
N THR A 273 -11.31 7.05 6.83
CA THR A 273 -10.33 7.17 5.75
C THR A 273 -11.01 7.52 4.43
N ASP A 274 -12.08 6.81 4.07
CA ASP A 274 -12.87 7.07 2.85
C ASP A 274 -13.40 8.52 2.83
N ILE A 275 -13.90 9.03 3.98
CA ILE A 275 -14.37 10.42 4.09
C ILE A 275 -13.23 11.42 3.90
N VAL A 276 -12.05 11.16 4.49
CA VAL A 276 -10.88 12.04 4.39
C VAL A 276 -10.34 12.07 2.97
N ASN A 277 -10.34 10.94 2.30
CA ASN A 277 -9.88 10.81 0.91
C ASN A 277 -10.92 11.34 -0.11
N GLY A 278 -12.17 11.48 0.28
CA GLY A 278 -13.27 11.84 -0.62
C GLY A 278 -13.73 10.68 -1.50
N ASP A 279 -13.55 9.45 -1.03
CA ASP A 279 -13.92 8.23 -1.75
C ASP A 279 -15.44 8.08 -1.88
N ASP A 280 -15.88 7.53 -3.02
CA ASP A 280 -17.29 7.26 -3.26
C ASP A 280 -17.77 6.08 -2.37
N PRO A 281 -18.71 6.29 -1.43
CA PRO A 281 -19.20 5.24 -0.55
C PRO A 281 -19.93 4.11 -1.29
N PHE A 282 -20.34 4.32 -2.54
CA PHE A 282 -21.03 3.33 -3.35
C PHE A 282 -20.12 2.53 -4.28
N ARG A 283 -18.85 2.91 -4.41
CA ARG A 283 -17.86 2.26 -5.28
C ARG A 283 -17.75 0.75 -5.00
N ARG A 284 -17.68 0.38 -3.74
CA ARG A 284 -17.63 -1.03 -3.32
C ARG A 284 -18.84 -1.85 -3.76
N LEU A 285 -20.04 -1.27 -3.72
CA LEU A 285 -21.26 -1.93 -4.20
C LEU A 285 -21.26 -2.10 -5.71
N GLN A 286 -20.71 -1.14 -6.45
CA GLN A 286 -20.51 -1.23 -7.88
C GLN A 286 -19.58 -2.41 -8.21
N TRP A 287 -18.42 -2.51 -7.57
CA TRP A 287 -17.48 -3.62 -7.78
C TRP A 287 -18.08 -4.99 -7.47
N MET A 288 -18.83 -5.09 -6.37
CA MET A 288 -19.59 -6.31 -6.05
C MET A 288 -20.61 -6.67 -7.12
N HIS A 289 -21.21 -5.68 -7.77
CA HIS A 289 -22.15 -5.92 -8.87
C HIS A 289 -21.41 -6.40 -10.13
N GLU A 290 -20.33 -5.74 -10.51
CA GLU A 290 -19.49 -6.11 -11.67
C GLU A 290 -18.93 -7.53 -11.52
N LEU A 291 -18.40 -7.86 -10.34
CA LEU A 291 -17.90 -9.19 -10.01
C LEU A 291 -18.92 -10.29 -10.27
N LYS A 292 -20.19 -10.07 -9.91
CA LYS A 292 -21.28 -11.05 -10.14
C LYS A 292 -21.67 -11.22 -11.60
N GLN A 293 -21.28 -10.29 -12.48
CA GLN A 293 -21.61 -10.38 -13.90
C GLN A 293 -20.60 -11.22 -14.70
N LEU A 294 -19.43 -11.51 -14.12
CA LEU A 294 -18.33 -12.19 -14.79
C LEU A 294 -18.75 -13.60 -15.29
N LYS A 295 -18.47 -13.89 -16.55
CA LYS A 295 -18.75 -15.17 -17.21
C LYS A 295 -17.48 -15.76 -17.80
N VAL A 296 -17.48 -17.07 -18.05
CA VAL A 296 -16.36 -17.76 -18.68
C VAL A 296 -16.01 -17.14 -20.06
N GLU A 297 -16.99 -16.70 -20.82
CA GLU A 297 -16.77 -16.01 -22.10
C GLU A 297 -16.03 -14.69 -21.99
N ASP A 298 -16.08 -14.02 -20.83
CA ASP A 298 -15.43 -12.72 -20.59
C ASP A 298 -13.93 -12.86 -20.30
N ILE A 299 -13.46 -14.05 -19.93
CA ILE A 299 -12.08 -14.31 -19.50
C ILE A 299 -11.04 -13.79 -20.50
N MET A 300 -11.29 -14.01 -21.81
CA MET A 300 -10.35 -13.58 -22.85
C MET A 300 -10.30 -12.06 -23.07
N ALA A 301 -11.29 -11.30 -22.56
CA ALA A 301 -11.22 -9.85 -22.57
C ALA A 301 -10.06 -9.30 -21.71
N PHE A 302 -9.59 -10.08 -20.75
CA PHE A 302 -8.45 -9.73 -19.89
C PHE A 302 -7.08 -10.06 -20.52
N ALA A 303 -7.03 -10.89 -21.57
CA ALA A 303 -5.74 -11.29 -22.18
C ALA A 303 -4.89 -10.11 -22.69
N PRO A 304 -5.43 -9.04 -23.28
CA PRO A 304 -4.67 -7.86 -23.65
C PRO A 304 -4.01 -7.16 -22.46
N MET A 305 -4.64 -7.17 -21.28
CA MET A 305 -4.06 -6.59 -20.05
C MET A 305 -2.79 -7.33 -19.64
N TYR A 306 -2.82 -8.66 -19.65
CA TYR A 306 -1.63 -9.48 -19.35
C TYR A 306 -0.53 -9.33 -20.40
N GLN A 307 -0.88 -9.05 -21.65
CA GLN A 307 0.11 -8.74 -22.67
C GLN A 307 0.78 -7.37 -22.46
N ALA A 308 0.02 -6.40 -21.98
CA ALA A 308 0.49 -5.04 -21.76
C ALA A 308 1.17 -4.85 -20.40
N LEU A 309 0.95 -5.76 -19.45
CA LEU A 309 1.61 -5.76 -18.14
C LEU A 309 3.12 -6.06 -18.23
N LEU A 310 3.59 -6.61 -19.36
CA LEU A 310 4.95 -7.08 -19.58
C LEU A 310 5.72 -6.22 -20.58
#